data_d31ab2af51ea11ef14729a6f57db0b3e
#
_entry.id   d31ab2af51ea11ef14729a6f57db0b3e
#
_cell.length_a   1.000
_cell.length_b   1.000
_cell.length_c   1.000
_cell.angle_alpha   90.00
_cell.angle_beta   90.00
_cell.angle_gamma   90.00
#
_symmetry.space_group_name_H-M   'P 1'
#
loop_
_entity.id
_entity.type
_entity.pdbx_description
1 polymer ?
#
loop_
_entity_poly.entity_id
_entity_poly.type
_entity_poly.pdbx_seq_one_letter_code
_entity_poly.pdbx_strand_id
1 'polypeptide(L)'
;MIFGISEPVAFVCFFVYGSFFEWTLHKYLMHQPRWLYPFRAHALVHHGLFRTGEQYFLSDPKVIRKVRFAWWHAPFIILLHMPVIFWLQDMLALNILGGALSALILYYFLYEYLHYCMHIPKGRWLEKTFWFRWLDSHHHMHHKRHFNNLNVVLPIADIFFGTLIPAKEHLATPNREAGAQQVSLLLSAS
;
A
#
# COMPACT_ATOMS: atom_id res chain seq x y z
N MET A 1 13.21 -34.81 -6.91
CA MET A 1 12.11 -34.13 -6.17
C MET A 1 12.53 -32.69 -5.92
N ILE A 2 12.02 -31.75 -6.71
CA ILE A 2 12.40 -30.31 -6.65
C ILE A 2 11.46 -29.56 -5.66
N PHE A 3 10.96 -30.28 -4.64
CA PHE A 3 9.94 -29.76 -3.72
C PHE A 3 10.40 -28.63 -2.78
N GLY A 4 11.70 -28.30 -2.75
CA GLY A 4 12.22 -27.30 -1.80
C GLY A 4 12.39 -25.87 -2.33
N ILE A 5 12.47 -25.67 -3.65
CA ILE A 5 12.84 -24.37 -4.25
C ILE A 5 11.64 -23.64 -4.88
N SER A 6 10.60 -24.36 -5.33
CA SER A 6 9.46 -23.75 -6.03
C SER A 6 8.65 -22.80 -5.16
N GLU A 7 8.42 -23.13 -3.89
CA GLU A 7 7.65 -22.26 -2.98
C GLU A 7 8.38 -20.96 -2.64
N PRO A 8 9.68 -20.93 -2.26
CA PRO A 8 10.41 -19.67 -2.08
C PRO A 8 10.48 -18.82 -3.35
N VAL A 9 10.68 -19.46 -4.53
CA VAL A 9 10.69 -18.73 -5.81
C VAL A 9 9.30 -18.15 -6.10
N ALA A 10 8.24 -18.93 -5.89
CA ALA A 10 6.87 -18.44 -6.03
C ALA A 10 6.59 -17.26 -5.10
N PHE A 11 7.05 -17.34 -3.85
CA PHE A 11 6.92 -16.21 -2.90
C PHE A 11 7.56 -14.95 -3.46
N VAL A 12 8.80 -15.00 -3.93
CA VAL A 12 9.49 -13.82 -4.48
C VAL A 12 8.77 -13.30 -5.73
N CYS A 13 8.38 -14.19 -6.64
CA CYS A 13 7.67 -13.80 -7.87
C CYS A 13 6.33 -13.13 -7.55
N PHE A 14 5.53 -13.71 -6.66
CA PHE A 14 4.23 -13.14 -6.29
C PHE A 14 4.37 -11.87 -5.42
N PHE A 15 5.43 -11.74 -4.63
CA PHE A 15 5.70 -10.50 -3.91
C PHE A 15 6.05 -9.35 -4.86
N VAL A 16 6.88 -9.61 -5.89
CA VAL A 16 7.17 -8.64 -6.95
C VAL A 16 5.92 -8.35 -7.78
N TYR A 17 5.16 -9.38 -8.16
CA TYR A 17 3.86 -9.22 -8.82
C TYR A 17 2.91 -8.33 -8.02
N GLY A 18 2.93 -8.41 -6.69
CA GLY A 18 2.15 -7.55 -5.80
C GLY A 18 2.35 -6.06 -6.09
N SER A 19 3.57 -5.63 -6.44
CA SER A 19 3.84 -4.24 -6.85
C SER A 19 3.08 -3.85 -8.12
N PHE A 20 3.06 -4.70 -9.13
CA PHE A 20 2.33 -4.44 -10.38
C PHE A 20 0.82 -4.47 -10.19
N PHE A 21 0.34 -5.39 -9.36
CA PHE A 21 -1.08 -5.49 -9.01
C PHE A 21 -1.54 -4.25 -8.23
N GLU A 22 -0.80 -3.84 -7.20
CA GLU A 22 -1.04 -2.62 -6.44
C GLU A 22 -1.11 -1.39 -7.35
N TRP A 23 -0.09 -1.20 -8.18
CA TRP A 23 -0.01 -0.08 -9.12
C TRP A 23 -1.23 -0.05 -10.06
N THR A 24 -1.64 -1.22 -10.59
CA THR A 24 -2.78 -1.35 -11.50
C THR A 24 -4.08 -0.99 -10.80
N LEU A 25 -4.32 -1.54 -9.60
CA LEU A 25 -5.50 -1.21 -8.81
C LEU A 25 -5.52 0.28 -8.44
N HIS A 26 -4.40 0.80 -7.98
CA HIS A 26 -4.30 2.18 -7.53
C HIS A 26 -4.60 3.15 -8.67
N LYS A 27 -3.95 2.96 -9.83
CA LYS A 27 -4.13 3.83 -11.00
C LYS A 27 -5.51 3.74 -11.63
N TYR A 28 -6.00 2.51 -11.87
CA TYR A 28 -7.17 2.31 -12.73
C TYR A 28 -8.47 2.09 -11.95
N LEU A 29 -8.43 1.57 -10.73
CA LEU A 29 -9.64 1.41 -9.92
C LEU A 29 -9.83 2.57 -8.94
N MET A 30 -8.74 3.03 -8.31
CA MET A 30 -8.85 4.00 -7.22
C MET A 30 -8.78 5.45 -7.69
N HIS A 31 -8.08 5.74 -8.80
CA HIS A 31 -7.95 7.10 -9.35
C HIS A 31 -8.75 7.39 -10.62
N GLN A 32 -9.55 6.43 -11.10
CA GLN A 32 -10.41 6.68 -12.26
C GLN A 32 -11.89 6.48 -11.93
N PRO A 33 -12.78 7.38 -12.37
CA PRO A 33 -14.20 7.39 -11.99
C PRO A 33 -15.03 6.24 -12.58
N ARG A 34 -14.44 5.37 -13.40
CA ARG A 34 -15.13 4.19 -13.96
C ARG A 34 -15.64 3.23 -12.89
N TRP A 35 -14.95 3.12 -11.77
CA TRP A 35 -15.25 2.22 -10.65
C TRP A 35 -15.67 3.07 -9.45
N LEU A 36 -16.94 3.44 -9.39
CA LEU A 36 -17.46 4.43 -8.44
C LEU A 36 -17.09 4.19 -6.98
N TYR A 37 -17.14 2.93 -6.50
CA TYR A 37 -16.87 2.65 -5.09
C TYR A 37 -15.39 2.87 -4.72
N PRO A 38 -14.41 2.19 -5.35
CA PRO A 38 -13.00 2.41 -5.01
C PRO A 38 -12.54 3.84 -5.31
N PHE A 39 -13.00 4.44 -6.40
CA PHE A 39 -12.71 5.85 -6.72
C PHE A 39 -13.22 6.80 -5.64
N ARG A 40 -14.47 6.66 -5.21
CA ARG A 40 -15.02 7.52 -4.15
C ARG A 40 -14.29 7.31 -2.82
N ALA A 41 -14.05 6.06 -2.46
CA ALA A 41 -13.41 5.74 -1.18
C ALA A 41 -11.97 6.27 -1.12
N HIS A 42 -11.21 6.17 -2.21
CA HIS A 42 -9.81 6.54 -2.26
C HIS A 42 -9.60 7.97 -2.77
N ALA A 43 -9.93 8.27 -4.03
CA ALA A 43 -9.62 9.56 -4.63
C ALA A 43 -10.41 10.73 -4.03
N LEU A 44 -11.68 10.53 -3.66
CA LEU A 44 -12.49 11.61 -3.14
C LEU A 44 -12.46 11.69 -1.60
N VAL A 45 -12.59 10.56 -0.91
CA VAL A 45 -12.66 10.56 0.55
C VAL A 45 -11.27 10.54 1.17
N HIS A 46 -10.43 9.54 0.85
CA HIS A 46 -9.10 9.41 1.43
C HIS A 46 -8.21 10.62 1.09
N HIS A 47 -8.00 10.94 -0.18
CA HIS A 47 -7.23 12.12 -0.57
C HIS A 47 -7.87 13.46 -0.18
N GLY A 48 -9.19 13.50 0.00
CA GLY A 48 -9.89 14.67 0.52
C GLY A 48 -9.62 14.94 1.99
N LEU A 49 -9.44 13.88 2.79
CA LEU A 49 -9.16 13.94 4.24
C LEU A 49 -7.67 14.04 4.54
N PHE A 50 -6.85 13.29 3.81
CA PHE A 50 -5.39 13.23 3.97
C PHE A 50 -4.72 13.93 2.77
N ARG A 51 -4.56 15.24 2.91
CA ARG A 51 -3.95 16.08 1.87
C ARG A 51 -2.43 16.13 2.03
N THR A 52 -1.79 17.12 1.45
CA THR A 52 -0.37 17.41 1.67
C THR A 52 -0.17 18.35 2.87
N GLY A 53 1.07 18.50 3.33
CA GLY A 53 1.39 19.33 4.48
C GLY A 53 0.84 18.76 5.79
N GLU A 54 0.44 19.61 6.71
CA GLU A 54 -0.05 19.18 8.03
C GLU A 54 -1.32 18.31 7.96
N GLN A 55 -2.11 18.46 6.90
CA GLN A 55 -3.31 17.66 6.67
C GLN A 55 -3.01 16.23 6.18
N TYR A 56 -1.75 15.88 5.97
CA TYR A 56 -1.33 14.52 5.64
C TYR A 56 -1.54 13.54 6.79
N PHE A 57 -1.52 14.03 8.02
CA PHE A 57 -1.76 13.24 9.21
C PHE A 57 -3.22 13.31 9.68
N LEU A 58 -3.63 12.31 10.45
CA LEU A 58 -4.96 12.22 11.04
C LEU A 58 -5.29 13.49 11.82
N SER A 59 -6.39 14.17 11.46
CA SER A 59 -6.90 15.37 12.09
C SER A 59 -8.19 15.16 12.89
N ASP A 60 -8.91 14.05 12.66
CA ASP A 60 -10.14 13.69 13.38
C ASP A 60 -10.16 12.16 13.62
N PRO A 61 -10.27 11.70 14.89
CA PRO A 61 -10.35 10.27 15.23
C PRO A 61 -11.47 9.52 14.53
N LYS A 62 -12.59 10.19 14.21
CA LYS A 62 -13.75 9.57 13.55
C LYS A 62 -13.43 9.07 12.14
N VAL A 63 -12.42 9.63 11.50
CA VAL A 63 -12.04 9.23 10.12
C VAL A 63 -10.91 8.19 10.07
N ILE A 64 -10.42 7.70 11.21
CA ILE A 64 -9.32 6.71 11.28
C ILE A 64 -9.58 5.47 10.39
N ARG A 65 -10.84 5.06 10.28
CA ARG A 65 -11.24 3.92 9.44
C ARG A 65 -11.14 4.22 7.94
N LYS A 66 -10.99 5.48 7.53
CA LYS A 66 -10.86 5.89 6.13
C LYS A 66 -9.44 5.73 5.59
N VAL A 67 -8.49 5.42 6.45
CA VAL A 67 -7.12 5.08 6.05
C VAL A 67 -7.05 3.64 5.53
N ARG A 68 -7.86 2.75 6.09
CA ARG A 68 -7.81 1.32 5.79
C ARG A 68 -8.89 0.89 4.79
N PHE A 69 -8.62 -0.19 4.09
CA PHE A 69 -9.65 -0.90 3.33
C PHE A 69 -10.67 -1.59 4.25
N ALA A 70 -11.85 -1.88 3.72
CA ALA A 70 -12.81 -2.71 4.44
C ALA A 70 -12.28 -4.15 4.53
N TRP A 71 -12.55 -4.83 5.63
CA TRP A 71 -12.03 -6.17 5.96
C TRP A 71 -12.24 -7.22 4.85
N TRP A 72 -13.28 -7.11 4.06
CA TRP A 72 -13.62 -8.05 2.99
C TRP A 72 -12.74 -7.94 1.75
N HIS A 73 -11.95 -6.86 1.59
CA HIS A 73 -11.03 -6.71 0.44
C HIS A 73 -9.93 -7.78 0.46
N ALA A 74 -9.40 -8.12 1.64
CA ALA A 74 -8.36 -9.14 1.74
C ALA A 74 -8.82 -10.51 1.22
N PRO A 75 -9.92 -11.12 1.75
CA PRO A 75 -10.39 -12.39 1.22
C PRO A 75 -10.82 -12.29 -0.25
N PHE A 76 -11.38 -11.18 -0.70
CA PHE A 76 -11.75 -10.99 -2.10
C PHE A 76 -10.52 -11.01 -3.02
N ILE A 77 -9.46 -10.28 -2.67
CA ILE A 77 -8.21 -10.27 -3.46
C ILE A 77 -7.60 -11.68 -3.51
N ILE A 78 -7.53 -12.38 -2.38
CA ILE A 78 -7.00 -13.75 -2.33
C ILE A 78 -7.82 -14.68 -3.23
N LEU A 79 -9.15 -14.68 -3.10
CA LEU A 79 -10.04 -15.50 -3.91
C LEU A 79 -9.92 -15.21 -5.41
N LEU A 80 -9.72 -13.95 -5.78
CA LEU A 80 -9.51 -13.52 -7.17
C LEU A 80 -8.25 -14.16 -7.78
N HIS A 81 -7.21 -14.40 -6.98
CA HIS A 81 -5.95 -14.97 -7.45
C HIS A 81 -5.94 -16.51 -7.49
N MET A 82 -6.84 -17.16 -6.73
CA MET A 82 -6.84 -18.65 -6.65
C MET A 82 -6.90 -19.36 -7.99
N PRO A 83 -7.80 -18.99 -8.94
CA PRO A 83 -7.84 -19.67 -10.25
C PRO A 83 -6.53 -19.56 -11.02
N VAL A 84 -5.88 -18.39 -10.96
CA VAL A 84 -4.61 -18.13 -11.64
C VAL A 84 -3.48 -18.94 -10.99
N ILE A 85 -3.44 -19.02 -9.67
CA ILE A 85 -2.42 -19.80 -8.94
C ILE A 85 -2.56 -21.28 -9.27
N PHE A 86 -3.78 -21.84 -9.23
CA PHE A 86 -4.01 -23.24 -9.59
C PHE A 86 -3.66 -23.53 -11.05
N TRP A 87 -4.07 -22.66 -11.98
CA TRP A 87 -3.72 -22.82 -13.39
C TRP A 87 -2.19 -22.80 -13.61
N LEU A 88 -1.47 -21.87 -12.95
CA LEU A 88 -0.01 -21.81 -13.02
C LEU A 88 0.65 -23.07 -12.41
N GLN A 89 0.12 -23.55 -11.28
CA GLN A 89 0.62 -24.75 -10.61
C GLN A 89 0.51 -25.98 -11.51
N ASP A 90 -0.65 -26.16 -12.15
CA ASP A 90 -0.88 -27.25 -13.07
C ASP A 90 -0.02 -27.14 -14.33
N MET A 91 0.04 -25.95 -14.93
CA MET A 91 0.83 -25.68 -16.14
C MET A 91 2.33 -25.92 -15.93
N LEU A 92 2.85 -25.52 -14.78
CA LEU A 92 4.28 -25.63 -14.45
C LEU A 92 4.65 -26.99 -13.83
N ALA A 93 3.66 -27.79 -13.43
CA ALA A 93 3.84 -29.01 -12.63
C ALA A 93 4.68 -28.76 -11.34
N LEU A 94 4.49 -27.61 -10.68
CA LEU A 94 5.21 -27.17 -9.49
C LEU A 94 4.24 -26.84 -8.36
N ASN A 95 4.63 -27.14 -7.14
CA ASN A 95 3.91 -26.64 -5.96
C ASN A 95 4.31 -25.18 -5.71
N ILE A 96 3.36 -24.27 -5.90
CA ILE A 96 3.56 -22.81 -5.73
C ILE A 96 2.52 -22.16 -4.82
N LEU A 97 1.52 -22.92 -4.39
CA LEU A 97 0.37 -22.39 -3.67
C LEU A 97 0.76 -21.68 -2.36
N GLY A 98 1.60 -22.32 -1.55
CA GLY A 98 2.00 -21.78 -0.23
C GLY A 98 2.82 -20.50 -0.38
N GLY A 99 3.80 -20.50 -1.29
CA GLY A 99 4.62 -19.32 -1.56
C GLY A 99 3.81 -18.16 -2.13
N ALA A 100 2.94 -18.42 -3.12
CA ALA A 100 2.09 -17.44 -3.73
C ALA A 100 1.12 -16.79 -2.71
N LEU A 101 0.41 -17.62 -1.93
CA LEU A 101 -0.52 -17.13 -0.90
C LEU A 101 0.19 -16.34 0.19
N SER A 102 1.32 -16.85 0.69
CA SER A 102 2.11 -16.15 1.73
C SER A 102 2.57 -14.78 1.24
N ALA A 103 3.00 -14.68 -0.01
CA ALA A 103 3.41 -13.42 -0.61
C ALA A 103 2.24 -12.43 -0.72
N LEU A 104 1.08 -12.86 -1.23
CA LEU A 104 -0.10 -12.00 -1.37
C LEU A 104 -0.63 -11.52 -0.01
N ILE A 105 -0.69 -12.43 0.97
CA ILE A 105 -1.14 -12.09 2.33
C ILE A 105 -0.17 -11.09 2.97
N LEU A 106 1.14 -11.34 2.88
CA LEU A 106 2.14 -10.44 3.44
C LEU A 106 2.12 -9.08 2.75
N TYR A 107 2.01 -9.07 1.41
CA TYR A 107 1.96 -7.82 0.63
C TYR A 107 0.75 -6.96 1.02
N TYR A 108 -0.43 -7.57 1.12
CA TYR A 108 -1.64 -6.88 1.56
C TYR A 108 -1.50 -6.33 2.99
N PHE A 109 -0.97 -7.15 3.91
CA PHE A 109 -0.73 -6.71 5.29
C PHE A 109 0.26 -5.54 5.36
N LEU A 110 1.36 -5.61 4.59
CA LEU A 110 2.33 -4.52 4.52
C LEU A 110 1.71 -3.26 3.95
N TYR A 111 0.89 -3.36 2.89
CA TYR A 111 0.16 -2.22 2.35
C TYR A 111 -0.67 -1.54 3.42
N GLU A 112 -1.56 -2.27 4.08
CA GLU A 112 -2.44 -1.74 5.12
C GLU A 112 -1.66 -1.11 6.27
N TYR A 113 -0.60 -1.79 6.73
CA TYR A 113 0.16 -1.35 7.89
C TYR A 113 1.05 -0.15 7.59
N LEU A 114 1.78 -0.16 6.49
CA LEU A 114 2.63 0.97 6.08
C LEU A 114 1.79 2.21 5.81
N HIS A 115 0.72 2.07 5.02
CA HIS A 115 -0.21 3.14 4.70
C HIS A 115 -0.84 3.74 5.97
N TYR A 116 -1.27 2.88 6.89
CA TYR A 116 -1.76 3.32 8.21
C TYR A 116 -0.69 4.10 8.98
N CYS A 117 0.56 3.63 9.02
CA CYS A 117 1.64 4.32 9.70
C CYS A 117 2.01 5.66 9.05
N MET A 118 1.84 5.79 7.73
CA MET A 118 2.09 7.05 7.02
C MET A 118 1.14 8.15 7.48
N HIS A 119 -0.15 7.86 7.60
CA HIS A 119 -1.16 8.85 7.99
C HIS A 119 -1.40 8.96 9.51
N ILE A 120 -1.01 7.94 10.28
CA ILE A 120 -1.23 7.91 11.74
C ILE A 120 0.10 7.64 12.44
N PRO A 121 0.99 8.65 12.48
CA PRO A 121 2.29 8.53 13.12
C PRO A 121 2.11 8.34 14.64
N LYS A 122 2.90 7.43 15.22
CA LYS A 122 2.92 7.14 16.66
C LYS A 122 4.35 7.00 17.21
N GLY A 123 5.36 7.40 16.44
CA GLY A 123 6.76 7.27 16.83
C GLY A 123 7.26 5.81 16.91
N ARG A 124 6.65 4.88 16.15
CA ARG A 124 7.03 3.47 16.14
C ARG A 124 8.46 3.31 15.64
N TRP A 125 9.13 2.22 16.03
CA TRP A 125 10.48 1.91 15.55
C TRP A 125 10.58 1.92 14.02
N LEU A 126 9.62 1.30 13.33
CA LEU A 126 9.56 1.27 11.86
C LEU A 126 9.57 2.67 11.25
N GLU A 127 8.84 3.61 11.83
CA GLU A 127 8.70 4.98 11.33
C GLU A 127 10.02 5.78 11.38
N LYS A 128 11.02 5.28 12.14
CA LYS A 128 12.35 5.88 12.26
C LYS A 128 13.33 5.32 11.23
N THR A 129 12.99 4.22 10.55
CA THR A 129 13.86 3.59 9.55
C THR A 129 13.97 4.44 8.29
N PHE A 130 15.15 4.40 7.64
CA PHE A 130 15.37 5.10 6.36
C PHE A 130 14.38 4.64 5.29
N TRP A 131 14.13 3.33 5.18
CA TRP A 131 13.22 2.76 4.19
C TRP A 131 11.79 3.27 4.36
N PHE A 132 11.27 3.25 5.59
CA PHE A 132 9.92 3.77 5.85
C PHE A 132 9.83 5.27 5.52
N ARG A 133 10.80 6.08 5.95
CA ARG A 133 10.81 7.53 5.67
C ARG A 133 10.83 7.83 4.17
N TRP A 134 11.55 7.00 3.42
CA TRP A 134 11.58 7.14 1.96
C TRP A 134 10.21 6.79 1.35
N LEU A 135 9.57 5.68 1.73
CA LEU A 135 8.23 5.30 1.30
C LEU A 135 7.17 6.32 1.73
N ASP A 136 7.27 6.88 2.92
CA ASP A 136 6.38 7.92 3.43
C ASP A 136 6.48 9.21 2.58
N SER A 137 7.69 9.64 2.26
CA SER A 137 7.94 10.76 1.35
C SER A 137 7.41 10.47 -0.07
N HIS A 138 7.58 9.23 -0.55
CA HIS A 138 7.04 8.75 -1.82
C HIS A 138 5.51 8.83 -1.85
N HIS A 139 4.84 8.35 -0.81
CA HIS A 139 3.39 8.41 -0.67
C HIS A 139 2.87 9.84 -0.45
N HIS A 140 3.58 10.67 0.30
CA HIS A 140 3.25 12.09 0.46
C HIS A 140 3.28 12.84 -0.89
N MET A 141 4.25 12.50 -1.77
CA MET A 141 4.27 13.01 -3.14
C MET A 141 3.08 12.50 -3.97
N HIS A 142 2.64 11.24 -3.76
CA HIS A 142 1.44 10.70 -4.38
C HIS A 142 0.19 11.52 -4.02
N HIS A 143 0.04 11.94 -2.75
CA HIS A 143 -1.05 12.83 -2.32
C HIS A 143 -1.04 14.20 -3.00
N LYS A 144 0.09 14.63 -3.55
CA LYS A 144 0.21 15.83 -4.38
C LYS A 144 -0.02 15.55 -5.86
N ARG A 145 0.48 14.42 -6.36
CA ARG A 145 0.47 14.02 -7.77
C ARG A 145 -0.14 12.63 -7.92
N HIS A 146 -1.45 12.56 -7.95
CA HIS A 146 -2.27 11.36 -7.83
C HIS A 146 -2.00 10.24 -8.85
N PHE A 147 -1.32 10.53 -9.97
CA PHE A 147 -0.94 9.54 -10.98
C PHE A 147 0.53 9.15 -10.96
N ASN A 148 1.25 9.58 -9.93
CA ASN A 148 2.64 9.23 -9.69
C ASN A 148 2.81 8.57 -8.32
N ASN A 149 3.90 7.82 -8.14
CA ASN A 149 4.24 7.20 -6.87
C ASN A 149 3.10 6.36 -6.29
N LEU A 150 2.55 5.47 -7.12
CA LEU A 150 1.34 4.72 -6.83
C LEU A 150 1.57 3.54 -5.88
N ASN A 151 2.82 3.07 -5.76
CA ASN A 151 3.14 1.97 -4.85
C ASN A 151 3.40 2.46 -3.42
N VAL A 152 2.79 1.80 -2.45
CA VAL A 152 3.00 2.03 -1.02
C VAL A 152 4.05 1.09 -0.44
N VAL A 153 4.14 -0.15 -0.97
CA VAL A 153 5.01 -1.20 -0.42
C VAL A 153 6.30 -1.31 -1.19
N LEU A 154 6.23 -1.55 -2.49
CA LEU A 154 7.39 -1.86 -3.32
C LEU A 154 7.29 -1.12 -4.67
N PRO A 155 8.07 -0.06 -4.91
CA PRO A 155 7.88 0.84 -6.05
C PRO A 155 8.48 0.32 -7.37
N ILE A 156 8.53 -1.00 -7.57
CA ILE A 156 9.05 -1.61 -8.80
C ILE A 156 8.17 -1.24 -9.99
N ALA A 157 6.85 -1.27 -9.84
CA ALA A 157 5.94 -0.92 -10.92
C ALA A 157 5.99 0.58 -11.25
N ASP A 158 6.16 1.45 -10.26
CA ASP A 158 6.39 2.88 -10.52
C ASP A 158 7.65 3.12 -11.34
N ILE A 159 8.74 2.38 -11.06
CA ILE A 159 9.98 2.44 -11.87
C ILE A 159 9.70 1.93 -13.29
N PHE A 160 9.08 0.77 -13.41
CA PHE A 160 8.85 0.10 -14.69
C PHE A 160 7.95 0.92 -15.62
N PHE A 161 6.89 1.52 -15.10
CA PHE A 161 5.92 2.32 -15.86
C PHE A 161 6.26 3.82 -15.92
N GLY A 162 7.41 4.24 -15.38
CA GLY A 162 7.85 5.65 -15.41
C GLY A 162 6.98 6.60 -14.61
N THR A 163 6.29 6.10 -13.57
CA THR A 163 5.47 6.92 -12.66
C THR A 163 6.21 7.31 -11.39
N LEU A 164 7.42 6.81 -11.18
CA LEU A 164 8.27 7.20 -10.06
C LEU A 164 8.75 8.65 -10.22
N ILE A 165 8.46 9.48 -9.23
CA ILE A 165 9.11 10.78 -9.06
C ILE A 165 10.39 10.54 -8.24
N PRO A 166 11.58 10.98 -8.72
CA PRO A 166 12.83 10.81 -7.99
C PRO A 166 12.81 11.43 -6.59
N ALA A 167 13.48 10.82 -5.63
CA ALA A 167 13.50 11.26 -4.23
C ALA A 167 13.94 12.73 -4.05
N LYS A 168 14.82 13.24 -4.90
CA LYS A 168 15.24 14.65 -4.91
C LYS A 168 14.09 15.64 -5.18
N GLU A 169 13.02 15.18 -5.79
CA GLU A 169 11.82 15.96 -6.10
C GLU A 169 10.71 15.75 -5.08
N HIS A 170 10.89 14.81 -4.12
CA HIS A 170 9.92 14.57 -3.08
C HIS A 170 9.74 15.82 -2.21
N LEU A 171 8.50 16.09 -1.88
CA LEU A 171 8.21 17.07 -0.85
C LEU A 171 8.77 16.59 0.48
N ALA A 172 9.32 17.51 1.27
CA ALA A 172 9.58 17.21 2.66
C ALA A 172 8.26 16.75 3.31
N THR A 173 8.28 15.57 3.91
CA THR A 173 7.15 15.13 4.72
C THR A 173 6.95 16.09 5.88
N PRO A 174 5.70 16.35 6.30
CA PRO A 174 5.43 17.16 7.49
C PRO A 174 6.16 16.58 8.70
N ASN A 175 6.44 17.42 9.68
CA ASN A 175 7.13 16.97 10.89
C ASN A 175 6.36 15.85 11.58
N ARG A 176 6.88 14.62 11.46
CA ARG A 176 6.23 13.41 12.01
C ARG A 176 6.17 13.39 13.53
N GLU A 177 7.10 14.06 14.22
CA GLU A 177 7.07 14.14 15.69
C GLU A 177 5.91 15.02 16.15
N ALA A 178 5.73 16.17 15.49
CA ALA A 178 4.55 17.02 15.73
C ALA A 178 3.26 16.28 15.35
N GLY A 179 3.24 15.58 14.22
CA GLY A 179 2.11 14.74 13.81
C GLY A 179 1.79 13.62 14.82
N ALA A 180 2.80 12.96 15.39
CA ALA A 180 2.60 11.92 16.40
C ALA A 180 2.03 12.50 17.71
N GLN A 181 2.46 13.69 18.13
CA GLN A 181 1.90 14.40 19.27
C GLN A 181 0.44 14.76 19.03
N GLN A 182 0.13 15.34 17.88
CA GLN A 182 -1.24 15.66 17.47
C GLN A 182 -2.15 14.42 17.50
N VAL A 183 -1.74 13.33 16.85
CA VAL A 183 -2.51 12.08 16.81
C VAL A 183 -2.71 11.48 18.22
N SER A 184 -1.67 11.54 19.07
CA SER A 184 -1.77 11.07 20.45
C SER A 184 -2.80 11.85 21.26
N LEU A 185 -2.80 13.18 21.17
CA LEU A 185 -3.78 14.04 21.85
C LEU A 185 -5.22 13.76 21.36
N LEU A 186 -5.41 13.61 20.05
CA LEU A 186 -6.72 13.32 19.47
C LEU A 186 -7.28 11.96 19.92
N LEU A 187 -6.42 10.93 19.98
CA LEU A 187 -6.84 9.58 20.37
C LEU A 187 -7.04 9.42 21.89
N SER A 188 -6.43 10.28 22.73
CA SER A 188 -6.65 10.27 24.16
C SER A 188 -7.93 11.00 24.58
N ALA A 189 -8.46 11.87 23.71
CA ALA A 189 -9.66 12.66 23.95
C ALA A 189 -10.95 12.02 23.37
N SER A 190 -10.83 10.89 22.66
CA SER A 190 -11.93 10.16 22.02
C SER A 190 -12.33 8.90 22.79
#